data_b1f2ea628631fb8b0f0588fddd67a20f
#
_entry.id   b1f2ea628631fb8b0f0588fddd67a20f
#
_cell.length_a   1.000
_cell.length_b   1.000
_cell.length_c   1.000
_cell.angle_alpha   90.00
_cell.angle_beta   90.00
_cell.angle_gamma   90.00
#
_symmetry.space_group_name_H-M   'P 1'
#
loop_
_entity.id
_entity.type
_entity.pdbx_description
1 polymer ?
#
loop_
_entity_poly.entity_id
_entity_poly.type
_entity_poly.pdbx_seq_one_letter_code
_entity_poly.pdbx_strand_id
1 'polypeptide(L)'
;IRWTYPKASYLNREDFIPWKNTQVLASGRVKNVLRLDVARQKLAQIPSADLADIMEDLDIFEKHSLFKSMDIKTQRKVFTDLATQEKQDLVDQLTDQEAADLLENIPADEATDLLSSLPKDKMLRLTRQMESETAKELRKLLGFAKDSAGGLMTTEYLHVPQQATVGDALKLIKDNLNFVGNVYYLYVVDEAHKLIGSTALRRFINTDPQTPIMNVCYPKNIFVRTDDGMEEIAQIGRAHV
;
A
#
# COMPACT_ATOMS: atom_id res chain seq x y z
N ILE A 1 6.80 28.51 -16.36
CA ILE A 1 5.50 28.46 -15.66
C ILE A 1 5.82 28.21 -14.19
N ARG A 2 5.48 29.16 -13.33
CA ARG A 2 5.69 29.10 -11.89
C ARG A 2 4.49 28.36 -11.29
N TRP A 3 4.67 27.13 -10.85
CA TRP A 3 3.66 26.41 -10.08
C TRP A 3 3.73 26.92 -8.65
N THR A 4 2.76 27.71 -8.24
CA THR A 4 2.57 28.09 -6.84
C THR A 4 1.46 27.24 -6.27
N TYR A 5 1.81 26.21 -5.49
CA TYR A 5 0.84 25.42 -4.73
C TYR A 5 0.36 26.21 -3.52
N PRO A 6 -0.95 26.44 -3.34
CA PRO A 6 -1.46 27.19 -2.18
C PRO A 6 -1.33 26.45 -0.85
N LYS A 7 -1.04 25.15 -0.85
CA LYS A 7 -0.97 24.32 0.37
C LYS A 7 0.40 23.70 0.67
N ALA A 8 1.37 23.85 -0.20
CA ALA A 8 2.71 23.29 0.02
C ALA A 8 3.56 24.20 0.90
N SER A 9 3.22 24.30 2.19
CA SER A 9 4.07 24.94 3.19
C SER A 9 5.39 24.17 3.48
N TYR A 10 5.57 22.99 2.88
CA TYR A 10 6.73 22.12 3.08
C TYR A 10 7.76 22.21 1.95
N LEU A 11 7.42 22.73 0.78
CA LEU A 11 8.35 22.92 -0.33
C LEU A 11 8.88 24.37 -0.32
N ASN A 12 9.77 24.68 0.64
CA ASN A 12 10.53 25.93 0.65
C ASN A 12 11.69 25.93 -0.38
N ARG A 13 11.56 25.17 -1.46
CA ARG A 13 12.50 25.17 -2.60
C ARG A 13 11.72 25.46 -3.87
N GLU A 14 12.10 26.57 -4.52
CA GLU A 14 11.70 26.86 -5.90
C GLU A 14 12.44 25.88 -6.83
N ASP A 15 11.89 24.66 -6.99
CA ASP A 15 12.42 23.72 -7.98
C ASP A 15 11.86 24.09 -9.34
N PHE A 16 12.71 24.72 -10.17
CA PHE A 16 12.40 25.00 -11.57
C PHE A 16 12.52 23.71 -12.38
N ILE A 17 11.45 23.31 -13.07
CA ILE A 17 11.54 22.26 -14.08
C ILE A 17 12.16 22.89 -15.34
N PRO A 18 13.36 22.46 -15.76
CA PRO A 18 13.99 22.98 -16.96
C PRO A 18 13.13 22.75 -18.19
N TRP A 19 13.00 23.75 -19.07
CA TRP A 19 12.24 23.65 -20.33
C TRP A 19 12.60 22.43 -21.21
N LYS A 20 13.82 21.94 -21.12
CA LYS A 20 14.27 20.71 -21.80
C LYS A 20 13.54 19.43 -21.37
N ASN A 21 12.85 19.46 -20.20
CA ASN A 21 12.09 18.36 -19.65
C ASN A 21 10.58 18.52 -19.88
N THR A 22 10.18 19.53 -20.65
CA THR A 22 8.77 19.79 -20.98
C THR A 22 8.56 19.68 -22.48
N GLN A 23 7.58 18.90 -22.92
CA GLN A 23 7.12 18.89 -24.31
C GLN A 23 5.72 19.48 -24.39
N VAL A 24 5.55 20.47 -25.28
CA VAL A 24 4.23 21.00 -25.63
C VAL A 24 3.58 20.04 -26.62
N LEU A 25 2.54 19.35 -26.22
CA LEU A 25 1.72 18.56 -27.13
C LEU A 25 0.72 19.48 -27.82
N ALA A 26 0.98 19.80 -29.08
CA ALA A 26 0.02 20.49 -29.93
C ALA A 26 -1.06 19.47 -30.34
N SER A 27 -2.16 19.39 -29.59
CA SER A 27 -3.37 18.69 -30.02
C SER A 27 -4.46 19.70 -30.24
N GLY A 28 -5.07 19.67 -31.43
CA GLY A 28 -5.98 20.68 -31.97
C GLY A 28 -7.32 20.88 -31.25
N ARG A 29 -7.51 20.34 -30.04
CA ARG A 29 -8.72 20.50 -29.22
C ARG A 29 -8.50 20.71 -27.72
N VAL A 30 -7.29 20.60 -27.22
CA VAL A 30 -6.99 20.80 -25.80
C VAL A 30 -5.96 21.91 -25.66
N LYS A 31 -6.32 22.98 -24.98
CA LYS A 31 -5.42 24.09 -24.70
C LYS A 31 -4.31 23.62 -23.77
N ASN A 32 -3.06 23.64 -24.25
CA ASN A 32 -1.84 23.57 -23.45
C ASN A 32 -1.65 22.34 -22.56
N VAL A 33 -1.65 21.14 -23.12
CA VAL A 33 -1.17 19.96 -22.40
C VAL A 33 0.36 20.00 -22.37
N LEU A 34 0.94 20.22 -21.20
CA LEU A 34 2.36 20.07 -20.94
C LEU A 34 2.64 18.61 -20.58
N ARG A 35 3.40 17.91 -21.39
CA ARG A 35 3.96 16.62 -21.02
C ARG A 35 5.19 16.86 -20.14
N LEU A 36 5.11 16.51 -18.86
CA LEU A 36 6.26 16.45 -17.98
C LEU A 36 7.05 15.18 -18.31
N ASP A 37 8.17 15.32 -18.98
CA ASP A 37 9.13 14.24 -19.17
C ASP A 37 10.05 14.18 -17.94
N VAL A 38 9.43 14.00 -16.77
CA VAL A 38 10.16 13.73 -15.53
C VAL A 38 10.61 12.28 -15.59
N ALA A 39 11.93 12.07 -15.64
CA ALA A 39 12.47 10.72 -15.61
C ALA A 39 11.84 9.94 -14.42
N ARG A 40 11.34 8.73 -14.66
CA ARG A 40 10.70 7.85 -13.65
C ARG A 40 11.48 7.80 -12.33
N GLN A 41 12.81 7.85 -12.39
CA GLN A 41 13.70 7.89 -11.24
C GLN A 41 13.55 9.14 -10.35
N LYS A 42 13.11 10.29 -10.92
CA LYS A 42 12.87 11.51 -10.14
C LYS A 42 11.53 11.46 -9.42
N LEU A 43 10.50 10.86 -10.04
CA LEU A 43 9.21 10.65 -9.37
C LEU A 43 9.35 9.72 -8.17
N ALA A 44 10.15 8.68 -8.28
CA ALA A 44 10.43 7.74 -7.17
C ALA A 44 11.17 8.39 -5.96
N GLN A 45 11.73 9.59 -6.12
CA GLN A 45 12.38 10.34 -5.04
C GLN A 45 11.43 11.28 -4.30
N ILE A 46 10.24 11.54 -4.86
CA ILE A 46 9.22 12.37 -4.22
C ILE A 46 8.44 11.45 -3.24
N PRO A 47 8.16 11.91 -2.01
CA PRO A 47 7.30 11.17 -1.10
C PRO A 47 5.95 10.84 -1.75
N SER A 48 5.44 9.63 -1.53
CA SER A 48 4.19 9.19 -2.14
C SER A 48 2.98 10.04 -1.74
N ALA A 49 2.95 10.51 -0.50
CA ALA A 49 1.92 11.43 -0.04
C ALA A 49 1.92 12.76 -0.81
N ASP A 50 3.11 13.34 -1.09
CA ASP A 50 3.22 14.56 -1.88
C ASP A 50 2.78 14.33 -3.34
N LEU A 51 3.06 13.14 -3.91
CA LEU A 51 2.58 12.77 -5.24
C LEU A 51 1.05 12.57 -5.26
N ALA A 52 0.48 12.01 -4.21
CA ALA A 52 -0.95 11.87 -4.06
C ALA A 52 -1.63 13.24 -3.98
N ASP A 53 -1.12 14.16 -3.16
CA ASP A 53 -1.60 15.54 -3.06
C ASP A 53 -1.54 16.26 -4.42
N ILE A 54 -0.44 16.08 -5.18
CA ILE A 54 -0.30 16.63 -6.54
C ILE A 54 -1.38 16.05 -7.45
N MET A 55 -1.63 14.74 -7.36
CA MET A 55 -2.63 14.09 -8.20
C MET A 55 -4.04 14.60 -7.89
N GLU A 56 -4.38 14.89 -6.65
CA GLU A 56 -5.69 15.42 -6.28
C GLU A 56 -6.03 16.75 -6.99
N ASP A 57 -5.02 17.59 -7.27
CA ASP A 57 -5.18 18.89 -7.93
C ASP A 57 -5.19 18.80 -9.48
N LEU A 58 -4.91 17.65 -10.08
CA LEU A 58 -4.87 17.44 -11.52
C LEU A 58 -6.24 17.06 -12.09
N ASP A 59 -6.45 17.32 -13.39
CA ASP A 59 -7.59 16.74 -14.08
C ASP A 59 -7.42 15.22 -14.29
N ILE A 60 -8.50 14.53 -14.64
CA ILE A 60 -8.53 13.06 -14.72
C ILE A 60 -7.54 12.50 -15.76
N PHE A 61 -7.28 13.20 -16.85
CA PHE A 61 -6.35 12.78 -17.90
C PHE A 61 -4.89 12.99 -17.45
N GLU A 62 -4.64 14.09 -16.75
CA GLU A 62 -3.35 14.42 -16.18
C GLU A 62 -2.98 13.42 -15.07
N LYS A 63 -3.94 13.10 -14.17
CA LYS A 63 -3.80 12.05 -13.13
C LYS A 63 -3.36 10.73 -13.74
N HIS A 64 -4.10 10.26 -14.75
CA HIS A 64 -3.82 9.01 -15.42
C HIS A 64 -2.44 9.01 -16.11
N SER A 65 -2.09 10.11 -16.80
CA SER A 65 -0.80 10.26 -17.46
C SER A 65 0.36 10.28 -16.47
N LEU A 66 0.21 11.00 -15.35
CA LEU A 66 1.21 11.06 -14.29
C LEU A 66 1.37 9.67 -13.63
N PHE A 67 0.28 9.03 -13.27
CA PHE A 67 0.28 7.70 -12.66
C PHE A 67 0.98 6.66 -13.55
N LYS A 68 0.66 6.61 -14.83
CA LYS A 68 1.32 5.71 -15.81
C LYS A 68 2.82 6.01 -16.01
N SER A 69 3.27 7.21 -15.73
CA SER A 69 4.69 7.57 -15.84
C SER A 69 5.54 7.06 -14.68
N MET A 70 4.90 6.68 -13.57
CA MET A 70 5.57 6.12 -12.39
C MET A 70 5.98 4.65 -12.60
N ASP A 71 7.02 4.20 -11.88
CA ASP A 71 7.28 2.76 -11.75
C ASP A 71 6.26 2.10 -10.81
N ILE A 72 6.14 0.77 -10.91
CA ILE A 72 5.12 0.02 -10.16
C ILE A 72 5.21 0.19 -8.64
N LYS A 73 6.42 0.36 -8.09
CA LYS A 73 6.61 0.57 -6.64
C LYS A 73 6.10 1.93 -6.19
N THR A 74 6.33 2.95 -7.01
CA THR A 74 5.84 4.30 -6.78
C THR A 74 4.32 4.34 -6.96
N GLN A 75 3.78 3.70 -8.01
CA GLN A 75 2.34 3.57 -8.23
C GLN A 75 1.64 2.94 -7.02
N ARG A 76 2.16 1.83 -6.48
CA ARG A 76 1.63 1.18 -5.29
C ARG A 76 1.54 2.15 -4.11
N LYS A 77 2.63 2.85 -3.78
CA LYS A 77 2.68 3.77 -2.64
C LYS A 77 1.72 4.95 -2.81
N VAL A 78 1.76 5.57 -3.99
CA VAL A 78 0.88 6.70 -4.31
C VAL A 78 -0.58 6.29 -4.27
N PHE A 79 -0.90 5.11 -4.82
CA PHE A 79 -2.27 4.59 -4.80
C PHE A 79 -2.79 4.39 -3.37
N THR A 80 -1.96 3.85 -2.48
CA THR A 80 -2.29 3.71 -1.05
C THR A 80 -2.60 5.06 -0.39
N ASP A 81 -1.85 6.10 -0.72
CA ASP A 81 -2.00 7.45 -0.14
C ASP A 81 -3.18 8.26 -0.75
N LEU A 82 -3.74 7.85 -1.91
CA LEU A 82 -4.88 8.53 -2.53
C LEU A 82 -6.18 8.37 -1.71
N ALA A 83 -7.03 9.39 -1.75
CA ALA A 83 -8.39 9.31 -1.21
C ALA A 83 -9.24 8.25 -1.96
N THR A 84 -10.22 7.65 -1.27
CA THR A 84 -11.03 6.55 -1.81
C THR A 84 -11.69 6.91 -3.15
N GLN A 85 -12.23 8.13 -3.28
CA GLN A 85 -12.86 8.58 -4.51
C GLN A 85 -11.85 8.66 -5.67
N GLU A 86 -10.66 9.19 -5.39
CA GLU A 86 -9.58 9.30 -6.38
C GLU A 86 -9.09 7.92 -6.87
N LYS A 87 -9.03 6.93 -5.95
CA LYS A 87 -8.74 5.53 -6.30
C LYS A 87 -9.77 4.98 -7.29
N GLN A 88 -11.05 5.22 -7.05
CA GLN A 88 -12.14 4.79 -7.93
C GLN A 88 -12.05 5.46 -9.29
N ASP A 89 -11.91 6.79 -9.33
CA ASP A 89 -11.84 7.56 -10.55
C ASP A 89 -10.64 7.15 -11.42
N LEU A 90 -9.49 6.86 -10.78
CA LEU A 90 -8.31 6.38 -11.47
C LEU A 90 -8.53 5.00 -12.09
N VAL A 91 -9.11 4.06 -11.33
CA VAL A 91 -9.42 2.70 -11.82
C VAL A 91 -10.49 2.72 -12.92
N ASP A 92 -11.38 3.69 -12.93
CA ASP A 92 -12.37 3.86 -13.99
C ASP A 92 -11.77 4.30 -15.33
N GLN A 93 -10.61 4.95 -15.30
CA GLN A 93 -9.87 5.37 -16.50
C GLN A 93 -8.90 4.30 -17.04
N LEU A 94 -8.60 3.29 -16.25
CA LEU A 94 -7.73 2.18 -16.67
C LEU A 94 -8.53 1.16 -17.50
N THR A 95 -7.85 0.50 -18.42
CA THR A 95 -8.39 -0.72 -19.03
C THR A 95 -8.53 -1.82 -17.98
N ASP A 96 -9.40 -2.81 -18.21
CA ASP A 96 -9.58 -3.91 -17.27
C ASP A 96 -8.24 -4.64 -16.96
N GLN A 97 -7.34 -4.76 -17.95
CA GLN A 97 -6.02 -5.35 -17.74
C GLN A 97 -5.12 -4.47 -16.85
N GLU A 98 -5.03 -3.17 -17.14
CA GLU A 98 -4.20 -2.25 -16.35
C GLU A 98 -4.71 -2.13 -14.91
N ALA A 99 -6.03 -2.16 -14.71
CA ALA A 99 -6.63 -2.16 -13.38
C ALA A 99 -6.36 -3.48 -12.64
N ALA A 100 -6.41 -4.63 -13.32
CA ALA A 100 -6.04 -5.92 -12.74
C ALA A 100 -4.56 -5.93 -12.33
N ASP A 101 -3.65 -5.52 -13.23
CA ASP A 101 -2.21 -5.43 -12.94
C ASP A 101 -1.92 -4.50 -11.75
N LEU A 102 -2.63 -3.37 -11.64
CA LEU A 102 -2.51 -2.48 -10.50
C LEU A 102 -2.95 -3.15 -9.20
N LEU A 103 -4.15 -3.77 -9.21
CA LEU A 103 -4.72 -4.43 -8.04
C LEU A 103 -3.88 -5.62 -7.55
N GLU A 104 -3.16 -6.29 -8.43
CA GLU A 104 -2.20 -7.35 -8.06
C GLU A 104 -0.95 -6.81 -7.37
N ASN A 105 -0.65 -5.54 -7.54
CA ASN A 105 0.56 -4.91 -7.01
C ASN A 105 0.33 -4.00 -5.80
N ILE A 106 -0.90 -3.81 -5.34
CA ILE A 106 -1.22 -3.08 -4.10
C ILE A 106 -1.54 -4.06 -2.95
N PRO A 107 -1.59 -3.59 -1.68
CA PRO A 107 -2.00 -4.42 -0.56
C PRO A 107 -3.35 -5.09 -0.79
N ALA A 108 -3.48 -6.37 -0.42
CA ALA A 108 -4.67 -7.16 -0.71
C ALA A 108 -5.93 -6.64 -0.02
N ASP A 109 -5.80 -6.06 1.17
CA ASP A 109 -6.89 -5.36 1.88
C ASP A 109 -7.37 -4.14 1.08
N GLU A 110 -6.49 -3.30 0.60
CA GLU A 110 -6.84 -2.15 -0.24
C GLU A 110 -7.48 -2.57 -1.58
N ALA A 111 -6.91 -3.60 -2.23
CA ALA A 111 -7.48 -4.16 -3.44
C ALA A 111 -8.90 -4.70 -3.20
N THR A 112 -9.13 -5.35 -2.05
CA THR A 112 -10.43 -5.89 -1.65
C THR A 112 -11.43 -4.77 -1.38
N ASP A 113 -11.04 -3.71 -0.67
CA ASP A 113 -11.89 -2.56 -0.38
C ASP A 113 -12.32 -1.86 -1.67
N LEU A 114 -11.38 -1.64 -2.58
CA LEU A 114 -11.69 -1.06 -3.87
C LEU A 114 -12.63 -1.95 -4.69
N LEU A 115 -12.31 -3.24 -4.85
CA LEU A 115 -13.15 -4.19 -5.57
C LEU A 115 -14.57 -4.26 -5.00
N SER A 116 -14.71 -4.20 -3.67
CA SER A 116 -16.01 -4.21 -2.99
C SER A 116 -16.83 -2.95 -3.21
N SER A 117 -16.19 -1.84 -3.62
CA SER A 117 -16.83 -0.56 -3.94
C SER A 117 -17.28 -0.45 -5.40
N LEU A 118 -16.73 -1.31 -6.29
CA LEU A 118 -17.04 -1.32 -7.71
C LEU A 118 -18.34 -2.08 -8.02
N PRO A 119 -18.97 -1.79 -9.17
CA PRO A 119 -20.08 -2.60 -9.68
C PRO A 119 -19.67 -4.07 -9.83
N LYS A 120 -20.57 -5.01 -9.50
CA LYS A 120 -20.30 -6.45 -9.52
C LYS A 120 -19.72 -6.94 -10.85
N ASP A 121 -20.21 -6.42 -11.97
CA ASP A 121 -19.74 -6.82 -13.30
C ASP A 121 -18.28 -6.40 -13.53
N LYS A 122 -17.88 -5.19 -13.09
CA LYS A 122 -16.51 -4.73 -13.18
C LYS A 122 -15.59 -5.54 -12.26
N MET A 123 -15.99 -5.75 -11.02
CA MET A 123 -15.26 -6.61 -10.07
C MET A 123 -15.00 -8.01 -10.65
N LEU A 124 -16.01 -8.64 -11.27
CA LEU A 124 -15.87 -9.97 -11.88
C LEU A 124 -14.94 -9.96 -13.11
N ARG A 125 -14.97 -8.90 -13.93
CA ARG A 125 -14.04 -8.79 -15.07
C ARG A 125 -12.61 -8.64 -14.59
N LEU A 126 -12.34 -7.75 -13.63
CA LEU A 126 -11.00 -7.52 -13.08
C LEU A 126 -10.43 -8.79 -12.44
N THR A 127 -11.20 -9.45 -11.57
CA THR A 127 -10.74 -10.67 -10.89
C THR A 127 -10.52 -11.87 -11.83
N ARG A 128 -11.09 -11.87 -13.05
CA ARG A 128 -10.81 -12.88 -14.07
C ARG A 128 -9.51 -12.64 -14.82
N GLN A 129 -9.04 -11.40 -14.87
CA GLN A 129 -7.79 -11.04 -15.54
C GLN A 129 -6.56 -11.17 -14.64
N MET A 130 -6.78 -11.28 -13.33
CA MET A 130 -5.71 -11.45 -12.35
C MET A 130 -5.12 -12.86 -12.37
N GLU A 131 -3.88 -12.98 -11.91
CA GLU A 131 -3.25 -14.27 -11.63
C GLU A 131 -4.08 -15.10 -10.66
N SER A 132 -4.06 -16.43 -10.86
CA SER A 132 -4.99 -17.33 -10.15
C SER A 132 -4.84 -17.30 -8.63
N GLU A 133 -3.63 -17.12 -8.12
CA GLU A 133 -3.38 -17.09 -6.67
C GLU A 133 -3.86 -15.77 -6.05
N THR A 134 -3.52 -14.62 -6.64
CA THR A 134 -4.00 -13.31 -6.20
C THR A 134 -5.53 -13.24 -6.26
N ALA A 135 -6.12 -13.70 -7.35
CA ALA A 135 -7.58 -13.76 -7.48
C ALA A 135 -8.25 -14.65 -6.41
N LYS A 136 -7.62 -15.74 -5.99
CA LYS A 136 -8.13 -16.59 -4.88
C LYS A 136 -8.03 -15.87 -3.53
N GLU A 137 -6.92 -15.21 -3.27
CA GLU A 137 -6.72 -14.44 -2.05
C GLU A 137 -7.77 -13.33 -1.93
N LEU A 138 -7.91 -12.50 -2.97
CA LEU A 138 -8.90 -11.42 -2.99
C LEU A 138 -10.34 -11.93 -2.86
N ARG A 139 -10.70 -13.06 -3.51
CA ARG A 139 -12.02 -13.68 -3.33
C ARG A 139 -12.26 -14.16 -1.90
N LYS A 140 -11.22 -14.66 -1.23
CA LYS A 140 -11.31 -15.05 0.18
C LYS A 140 -11.58 -13.83 1.06
N LEU A 141 -10.86 -12.72 0.83
CA LEU A 141 -11.05 -11.48 1.58
C LEU A 141 -12.42 -10.85 1.30
N LEU A 142 -12.86 -10.83 0.05
CA LEU A 142 -14.22 -10.39 -0.35
C LEU A 142 -15.35 -11.21 0.28
N GLY A 143 -15.05 -12.42 0.79
CA GLY A 143 -16.00 -13.27 1.50
C GLY A 143 -16.27 -12.85 2.95
N PHE A 144 -15.44 -11.98 3.53
CA PHE A 144 -15.65 -11.48 4.89
C PHE A 144 -16.60 -10.28 4.91
N ALA A 145 -17.34 -10.11 6.02
CA ALA A 145 -18.13 -8.91 6.23
C ALA A 145 -17.20 -7.69 6.45
N LYS A 146 -17.57 -6.53 5.89
CA LYS A 146 -16.73 -5.31 5.96
C LYS A 146 -16.42 -4.83 7.38
N ASP A 147 -17.33 -5.11 8.33
CA ASP A 147 -17.27 -4.76 9.74
C ASP A 147 -16.76 -5.90 10.64
N SER A 148 -16.23 -6.96 10.04
CA SER A 148 -15.59 -8.07 10.75
C SER A 148 -14.06 -7.92 10.78
N ALA A 149 -13.40 -8.66 11.67
CA ALA A 149 -11.94 -8.71 11.73
C ALA A 149 -11.32 -9.17 10.40
N GLY A 150 -11.95 -10.12 9.71
CA GLY A 150 -11.54 -10.58 8.39
C GLY A 150 -11.66 -9.51 7.30
N GLY A 151 -12.66 -8.61 7.39
CA GLY A 151 -12.83 -7.49 6.47
C GLY A 151 -11.89 -6.32 6.74
N LEU A 152 -11.35 -6.20 7.96
CA LEU A 152 -10.45 -5.12 8.38
C LEU A 152 -8.97 -5.54 8.44
N MET A 153 -8.68 -6.83 8.29
CA MET A 153 -7.30 -7.34 8.39
C MET A 153 -6.51 -7.06 7.12
N THR A 154 -5.20 -6.86 7.30
CA THR A 154 -4.24 -6.98 6.20
C THR A 154 -3.67 -8.40 6.16
N THR A 155 -3.34 -8.89 4.97
CA THR A 155 -2.57 -10.13 4.77
C THR A 155 -1.06 -9.87 4.69
N GLU A 156 -0.67 -8.59 4.62
CA GLU A 156 0.73 -8.18 4.59
C GLU A 156 1.29 -8.00 6.00
N TYR A 157 1.89 -9.04 6.54
CA TYR A 157 2.57 -9.01 7.84
C TYR A 157 3.89 -9.78 7.81
N LEU A 158 4.83 -9.36 8.65
CA LEU A 158 6.11 -10.05 8.78
C LEU A 158 6.06 -11.09 9.89
N HIS A 159 6.53 -12.28 9.58
CA HIS A 159 6.66 -13.37 10.56
C HIS A 159 7.99 -14.11 10.41
N VAL A 160 8.44 -14.70 11.49
CA VAL A 160 9.61 -15.59 11.54
C VAL A 160 9.26 -16.90 12.24
N PRO A 161 9.94 -17.99 11.91
CA PRO A 161 9.78 -19.24 12.65
C PRO A 161 10.36 -19.10 14.07
N GLN A 162 9.86 -19.89 15.01
CA GLN A 162 10.28 -19.88 16.42
C GLN A 162 11.79 -20.15 16.63
N GLN A 163 12.45 -20.79 15.67
CA GLN A 163 13.88 -21.09 15.72
C GLN A 163 14.77 -19.92 15.29
N ALA A 164 14.17 -18.86 14.73
CA ALA A 164 14.92 -17.69 14.24
C ALA A 164 15.62 -16.93 15.37
N THR A 165 16.65 -16.20 15.00
CA THR A 165 17.35 -15.25 15.85
C THR A 165 16.83 -13.83 15.64
N VAL A 166 17.18 -12.90 16.53
CA VAL A 166 16.94 -11.46 16.36
C VAL A 166 17.63 -10.93 15.10
N GLY A 167 18.80 -11.46 14.74
CA GLY A 167 19.50 -11.13 13.49
C GLY A 167 18.73 -11.49 12.24
N ASP A 168 18.12 -12.71 12.22
CA ASP A 168 17.27 -13.14 11.11
C ASP A 168 16.05 -12.24 10.97
N ALA A 169 15.43 -11.88 12.08
CA ALA A 169 14.29 -10.96 12.12
C ALA A 169 14.65 -9.57 11.58
N LEU A 170 15.79 -9.01 12.00
CA LEU A 170 16.27 -7.71 11.50
C LEU A 170 16.59 -7.75 10.01
N LYS A 171 17.15 -8.86 9.51
CA LYS A 171 17.40 -9.05 8.08
C LYS A 171 16.08 -9.09 7.31
N LEU A 172 15.13 -9.90 7.75
CA LEU A 172 13.80 -9.97 7.14
C LEU A 172 13.12 -8.60 7.05
N ILE A 173 13.17 -7.81 8.12
CA ILE A 173 12.59 -6.46 8.15
C ILE A 173 13.29 -5.57 7.12
N LYS A 174 14.63 -5.53 7.09
CA LYS A 174 15.39 -4.72 6.13
C LYS A 174 15.08 -5.07 4.68
N ASP A 175 14.94 -6.36 4.39
CA ASP A 175 14.68 -6.85 3.03
C ASP A 175 13.25 -6.51 2.57
N ASN A 176 12.32 -6.26 3.52
CA ASN A 176 10.90 -6.04 3.26
C ASN A 176 10.39 -4.62 3.60
N LEU A 177 11.25 -3.67 3.96
CA LEU A 177 10.85 -2.30 4.32
C LEU A 177 10.04 -1.56 3.24
N ASN A 178 10.15 -1.97 1.99
CA ASN A 178 9.44 -1.35 0.86
C ASN A 178 8.08 -1.99 0.57
N PHE A 179 7.80 -3.16 1.13
CA PHE A 179 6.60 -3.96 0.82
C PHE A 179 5.57 -3.92 1.96
N VAL A 180 6.04 -3.91 3.19
CA VAL A 180 5.19 -3.85 4.39
C VAL A 180 5.25 -2.43 4.91
N GLY A 181 4.11 -1.80 5.08
CA GLY A 181 4.00 -0.43 5.56
C GLY A 181 4.68 -0.21 6.92
N ASN A 182 4.00 0.28 7.93
CA ASN A 182 4.60 0.52 9.25
C ASN A 182 4.80 -0.79 10.02
N VAL A 183 6.02 -1.34 10.03
CA VAL A 183 6.38 -2.54 10.80
C VAL A 183 6.63 -2.17 12.26
N TYR A 184 5.61 -2.25 13.09
CA TYR A 184 5.76 -2.06 14.55
C TYR A 184 5.97 -3.39 15.27
N TYR A 185 5.40 -4.47 14.75
CA TYR A 185 5.41 -5.80 15.34
C TYR A 185 5.87 -6.85 14.33
N LEU A 186 6.59 -7.83 14.84
CA LEU A 186 6.94 -9.06 14.14
C LEU A 186 6.24 -10.22 14.82
N TYR A 187 5.67 -11.12 14.05
CA TYR A 187 4.98 -12.30 14.55
C TYR A 187 5.89 -13.51 14.55
N VAL A 188 5.70 -14.41 15.51
CA VAL A 188 6.46 -15.67 15.60
C VAL A 188 5.49 -16.81 15.42
N VAL A 189 5.82 -17.73 14.49
CA VAL A 189 4.98 -18.86 14.15
C VAL A 189 5.69 -20.18 14.39
N ASP A 190 4.92 -21.25 14.66
CA ASP A 190 5.43 -22.61 14.72
C ASP A 190 5.55 -23.24 13.31
N GLU A 191 5.95 -24.52 13.25
CA GLU A 191 6.11 -25.27 12.00
C GLU A 191 4.79 -25.45 11.22
N ALA A 192 3.65 -25.35 11.89
CA ALA A 192 2.32 -25.40 11.29
C ALA A 192 1.79 -24.01 10.91
N HIS A 193 2.65 -22.96 10.90
CA HIS A 193 2.28 -21.54 10.68
C HIS A 193 1.25 -20.99 11.69
N LYS A 194 1.17 -21.58 12.87
CA LYS A 194 0.31 -21.08 13.94
C LYS A 194 1.05 -20.00 14.73
N LEU A 195 0.36 -18.90 15.00
CA LEU A 195 0.88 -17.81 15.82
C LEU A 195 1.16 -18.27 17.25
N ILE A 196 2.40 -18.14 17.69
CA ILE A 196 2.86 -18.50 19.05
C ILE A 196 3.33 -17.30 19.85
N GLY A 197 3.63 -16.17 19.19
CA GLY A 197 4.02 -14.96 19.88
C GLY A 197 4.18 -13.76 18.95
N SER A 198 4.37 -12.60 19.54
CA SER A 198 4.69 -11.36 18.83
C SER A 198 5.77 -10.59 19.55
N THR A 199 6.50 -9.75 18.86
CA THR A 199 7.52 -8.88 19.44
C THR A 199 7.53 -7.52 18.78
N ALA A 200 7.72 -6.47 19.57
CA ALA A 200 7.85 -5.13 19.05
C ALA A 200 9.26 -4.87 18.51
N LEU A 201 9.38 -4.23 17.35
CA LEU A 201 10.66 -3.92 16.71
C LEU A 201 11.64 -3.18 17.65
N ARG A 202 11.12 -2.31 18.53
CA ARG A 202 11.94 -1.57 19.52
C ARG A 202 12.76 -2.48 20.45
N ARG A 203 12.32 -3.73 20.67
CA ARG A 203 13.06 -4.69 21.53
C ARG A 203 14.34 -5.19 20.88
N PHE A 204 14.46 -5.10 19.56
CA PHE A 204 15.66 -5.55 18.85
C PHE A 204 16.83 -4.57 18.95
N ILE A 205 16.55 -3.28 19.27
CA ILE A 205 17.57 -2.22 19.24
C ILE A 205 18.76 -2.53 20.16
N ASN A 206 18.50 -3.06 21.35
CA ASN A 206 19.52 -3.36 22.37
C ASN A 206 19.70 -4.86 22.61
N THR A 207 19.28 -5.70 21.68
CA THR A 207 19.38 -7.17 21.81
C THR A 207 20.46 -7.69 20.89
N ASP A 208 21.28 -8.60 21.40
CA ASP A 208 22.29 -9.28 20.59
C ASP A 208 21.62 -10.02 19.42
N PRO A 209 22.09 -9.84 18.18
CA PRO A 209 21.55 -10.52 16.99
C PRO A 209 21.52 -12.04 17.08
N GLN A 210 22.39 -12.66 17.89
CA GLN A 210 22.39 -14.13 18.10
C GLN A 210 21.33 -14.60 19.10
N THR A 211 20.63 -13.69 19.76
CA THR A 211 19.57 -14.05 20.73
C THR A 211 18.42 -14.76 20.02
N PRO A 212 17.97 -15.93 20.51
CA PRO A 212 16.79 -16.59 19.99
C PRO A 212 15.56 -15.67 20.09
N ILE A 213 14.73 -15.64 19.03
CA ILE A 213 13.57 -14.75 18.93
C ILE A 213 12.57 -14.97 20.08
N MET A 214 12.45 -16.21 20.54
CA MET A 214 11.57 -16.56 21.65
C MET A 214 11.92 -15.89 22.98
N ASN A 215 13.18 -15.48 23.17
CA ASN A 215 13.62 -14.78 24.39
C ASN A 215 13.13 -13.32 24.44
N VAL A 216 12.79 -12.73 23.27
CA VAL A 216 12.29 -11.36 23.14
C VAL A 216 10.81 -11.31 22.75
N CYS A 217 10.19 -12.46 22.61
CA CYS A 217 8.80 -12.62 22.21
C CYS A 217 7.85 -12.54 23.41
N TYR A 218 6.66 -12.00 23.20
CA TYR A 218 5.54 -12.08 24.14
C TYR A 218 4.72 -13.35 23.84
N PRO A 219 4.66 -14.32 24.76
CA PRO A 219 3.97 -15.59 24.50
C PRO A 219 2.43 -15.48 24.59
N LYS A 220 1.92 -14.40 25.19
CA LYS A 220 0.48 -14.15 25.28
C LYS A 220 0.08 -13.22 24.14
N ASN A 221 -0.54 -13.78 23.12
CA ASN A 221 -1.17 -12.99 22.07
C ASN A 221 -2.64 -12.76 22.43
N ILE A 222 -3.07 -11.51 22.32
CA ILE A 222 -4.48 -11.17 22.23
C ILE A 222 -4.82 -11.27 20.75
N PHE A 223 -5.85 -11.99 20.39
CA PHE A 223 -6.26 -12.21 19.01
C PHE A 223 -7.78 -12.19 18.91
N VAL A 224 -8.25 -11.85 17.74
CA VAL A 224 -9.65 -12.00 17.30
C VAL A 224 -9.72 -13.04 16.19
N ARG A 225 -10.91 -13.56 15.95
CA ARG A 225 -11.20 -14.41 14.79
C ARG A 225 -11.68 -13.56 13.64
N THR A 226 -11.55 -14.06 12.44
CA THR A 226 -11.97 -13.34 11.21
C THR A 226 -13.45 -13.01 11.16
N ASP A 227 -14.27 -13.74 11.90
CA ASP A 227 -15.73 -13.55 12.02
C ASP A 227 -16.15 -12.66 13.21
N ASP A 228 -15.20 -12.27 14.08
CA ASP A 228 -15.49 -11.36 15.19
C ASP A 228 -15.80 -9.95 14.67
N GLY A 229 -16.75 -9.28 15.33
CA GLY A 229 -17.21 -7.95 14.94
C GLY A 229 -16.37 -6.80 15.50
N MET A 230 -16.75 -5.57 15.12
CA MET A 230 -16.05 -4.34 15.53
C MET A 230 -15.96 -4.14 17.05
N GLU A 231 -16.95 -4.62 17.82
CA GLU A 231 -16.96 -4.44 19.27
C GLU A 231 -15.85 -5.27 19.94
N GLU A 232 -15.67 -6.51 19.51
CA GLU A 232 -14.60 -7.42 19.97
C GLU A 232 -13.23 -6.87 19.60
N ILE A 233 -13.07 -6.38 18.36
CA ILE A 233 -11.82 -5.77 17.87
C ILE A 233 -11.46 -4.53 18.69
N ALA A 234 -12.44 -3.66 18.98
CA ALA A 234 -12.22 -2.45 19.76
C ALA A 234 -11.81 -2.72 21.21
N GLN A 235 -12.23 -3.84 21.80
CA GLN A 235 -11.80 -4.25 23.15
C GLN A 235 -10.30 -4.54 23.19
N ILE A 236 -9.72 -5.12 22.14
CA ILE A 236 -8.29 -5.39 22.05
C ILE A 236 -7.48 -4.09 22.04
N GLY A 237 -7.92 -3.09 21.27
CA GLY A 237 -7.27 -1.78 21.22
C GLY A 237 -7.24 -1.08 22.59
N ARG A 238 -8.30 -1.25 23.42
CA ARG A 238 -8.36 -0.68 24.78
C ARG A 238 -7.49 -1.41 25.81
N ALA A 239 -7.19 -2.68 25.57
CA ALA A 239 -6.38 -3.47 26.50
C ALA A 239 -4.87 -3.16 26.39
N HIS A 240 -4.45 -2.35 25.40
CA HIS A 240 -3.06 -2.00 25.14
C HIS A 240 -2.70 -0.53 25.43
N VAL A 241 -3.62 0.25 26.04
CA VAL A 241 -3.36 1.65 26.45
C VAL A 241 -2.90 1.73 27.90
#